data_25d1ebd821065da82749199f277d06de
#
_entry.id   25d1ebd821065da82749199f277d06de
#
_cell.length_a   1.000
_cell.length_b   1.000
_cell.length_c   1.000
_cell.angle_alpha   90.00
_cell.angle_beta   90.00
_cell.angle_gamma   90.00
#
_symmetry.space_group_name_H-M   'P 1'
#
loop_
_entity.id
_entity.type
_entity.pdbx_description
1 polymer ?
#
loop_
_entity_poly.entity_id
_entity_poly.type
_entity_poly.pdbx_seq_one_letter_code
_entity_poly.pdbx_strand_id
1 'polypeptide(L)'
;MRMAVCGAVVAASLYLTAAARADIYLYRDADGVLHFTNAPSDGKSRLTIKEHPLPPAPRMLVRSHGFLYSNLFRAHIPTAMPTSYDSLIREIAERNNVEYALVKAVIKAESDFDRLAVSPKGALGLMQLMPKTAAAHQVRNVFLPRDNIEGGCRHLRMLLDRYEGNLTLAIAAYNAGTQRVEEAGGVPPIQETREYVVRVLRYRVAYLRETTGVFEVRR
;
A
#
# COMPACT_ATOMS: atom_id res chain seq x y z
N MET A 1 -57.51 44.83 -5.81
CA MET A 1 -56.26 44.33 -6.36
C MET A 1 -55.48 43.69 -5.21
N ARG A 2 -55.58 42.35 -5.08
CA ARG A 2 -54.93 41.59 -3.96
C ARG A 2 -53.80 40.80 -4.60
N MET A 3 -52.56 41.14 -4.23
CA MET A 3 -51.37 40.36 -4.62
C MET A 3 -51.21 39.18 -3.65
N ALA A 4 -51.22 37.97 -4.19
CA ALA A 4 -50.91 36.75 -3.44
C ALA A 4 -49.39 36.52 -3.52
N VAL A 5 -48.74 36.45 -2.35
CA VAL A 5 -47.34 36.10 -2.20
C VAL A 5 -47.26 34.58 -2.10
N CYS A 6 -46.67 33.95 -3.11
CA CYS A 6 -46.42 32.52 -3.16
C CYS A 6 -45.09 32.23 -2.43
N GLY A 7 -45.15 31.68 -1.21
CA GLY A 7 -43.99 31.26 -0.46
C GLY A 7 -43.55 29.87 -0.92
N ALA A 8 -42.35 29.76 -1.53
CA ALA A 8 -41.74 28.50 -1.84
C ALA A 8 -41.02 27.92 -0.60
N VAL A 9 -41.52 26.78 -0.11
CA VAL A 9 -40.90 26.01 0.96
C VAL A 9 -39.83 25.12 0.31
N VAL A 10 -38.54 25.44 0.53
CA VAL A 10 -37.41 24.59 0.13
C VAL A 10 -37.22 23.54 1.23
N ALA A 11 -37.65 22.31 0.96
CA ALA A 11 -37.35 21.16 1.81
C ALA A 11 -35.88 20.74 1.64
N ALA A 12 -35.06 21.05 2.60
CA ALA A 12 -33.67 20.56 2.68
C ALA A 12 -33.68 19.10 3.11
N SER A 13 -33.48 18.19 2.16
CA SER A 13 -33.31 16.76 2.45
C SER A 13 -31.89 16.55 3.04
N LEU A 14 -31.80 16.32 4.34
CA LEU A 14 -30.59 15.85 4.99
C LEU A 14 -30.37 14.38 4.60
N TYR A 15 -29.44 14.14 3.68
CA TYR A 15 -28.91 12.80 3.47
C TYR A 15 -28.00 12.45 4.64
N LEU A 16 -28.49 11.63 5.57
CA LEU A 16 -27.63 10.91 6.52
C LEU A 16 -26.82 9.87 5.71
N THR A 17 -25.57 10.19 5.42
CA THR A 17 -24.62 9.18 4.95
C THR A 17 -24.24 8.30 6.14
N ALA A 18 -24.90 7.14 6.26
CA ALA A 18 -24.45 6.10 7.16
C ALA A 18 -23.06 5.66 6.69
N ALA A 19 -22.04 5.85 7.53
CA ALA A 19 -20.72 5.32 7.27
C ALA A 19 -20.83 3.78 7.19
N ALA A 20 -20.58 3.21 6.00
CA ALA A 20 -20.54 1.77 5.83
C ALA A 20 -19.37 1.23 6.65
N ARG A 21 -19.66 0.46 7.69
CA ARG A 21 -18.65 -0.26 8.48
C ARG A 21 -18.28 -1.53 7.72
N ALA A 22 -16.99 -1.71 7.47
CA ALA A 22 -16.47 -2.90 6.83
C ALA A 22 -15.88 -3.88 7.87
N ASP A 23 -16.74 -4.38 8.76
CA ASP A 23 -16.34 -5.44 9.69
C ASP A 23 -16.04 -6.73 8.89
N ILE A 24 -14.96 -7.43 9.24
CA ILE A 24 -14.58 -8.69 8.59
C ILE A 24 -14.93 -9.86 9.51
N TYR A 25 -15.71 -10.78 8.98
CA TYR A 25 -16.15 -11.99 9.66
C TYR A 25 -15.42 -13.21 9.10
N LEU A 26 -15.08 -14.14 9.98
CA LEU A 26 -14.45 -15.41 9.67
C LEU A 26 -15.41 -16.54 9.96
N TYR A 27 -15.58 -17.46 9.02
CA TYR A 27 -16.22 -18.75 9.28
C TYR A 27 -15.43 -19.88 8.61
N ARG A 28 -15.64 -21.11 9.12
CA ARG A 28 -15.08 -22.33 8.55
C ARG A 28 -16.23 -23.15 7.99
N ASP A 29 -16.14 -23.58 6.73
CA ASP A 29 -17.12 -24.48 6.13
C ASP A 29 -16.98 -25.92 6.60
N ALA A 30 -17.85 -26.82 6.09
CA ALA A 30 -17.85 -28.22 6.43
C ALA A 30 -16.58 -28.97 5.98
N ASP A 31 -15.89 -28.46 4.97
CA ASP A 31 -14.65 -29.02 4.41
C ASP A 31 -13.41 -28.47 5.13
N GLY A 32 -13.60 -27.61 6.15
CA GLY A 32 -12.53 -27.05 6.95
C GLY A 32 -11.86 -25.81 6.35
N VAL A 33 -12.38 -25.29 5.23
CA VAL A 33 -11.86 -24.09 4.55
C VAL A 33 -12.28 -22.83 5.31
N LEU A 34 -11.35 -21.90 5.49
CA LEU A 34 -11.59 -20.61 6.13
C LEU A 34 -12.05 -19.56 5.11
N HIS A 35 -13.21 -18.98 5.36
CA HIS A 35 -13.79 -17.92 4.55
C HIS A 35 -13.81 -16.60 5.29
N PHE A 36 -13.45 -15.53 4.59
CA PHE A 36 -13.55 -14.15 5.07
C PHE A 36 -14.65 -13.43 4.30
N THR A 37 -15.55 -12.75 5.01
CA THR A 37 -16.66 -12.02 4.40
C THR A 37 -16.95 -10.73 5.17
N ASN A 38 -17.37 -9.70 4.48
CA ASN A 38 -17.89 -8.46 5.07
C ASN A 38 -19.43 -8.45 5.19
N ALA A 39 -20.09 -9.51 4.69
CA ALA A 39 -21.53 -9.69 4.70
C ALA A 39 -21.88 -11.10 5.23
N PRO A 40 -21.89 -11.33 6.56
CA PRO A 40 -22.26 -12.63 7.11
C PRO A 40 -23.73 -12.91 6.84
N SER A 41 -24.00 -14.00 6.14
CA SER A 41 -25.36 -14.44 5.78
C SER A 41 -25.95 -15.41 6.80
N ASP A 42 -25.15 -15.89 7.75
CA ASP A 42 -25.54 -16.85 8.77
C ASP A 42 -24.99 -16.47 10.16
N GLY A 43 -25.71 -16.82 11.22
CA GLY A 43 -25.31 -16.55 12.61
C GLY A 43 -24.08 -17.33 13.12
N LYS A 44 -23.35 -18.02 12.24
CA LYS A 44 -22.16 -18.84 12.58
C LYS A 44 -20.84 -18.10 12.37
N SER A 45 -20.87 -16.98 11.64
CA SER A 45 -19.67 -16.19 11.39
C SER A 45 -19.22 -15.44 12.66
N ARG A 46 -17.95 -15.58 13.04
CA ARG A 46 -17.35 -14.87 14.16
C ARG A 46 -16.72 -13.57 13.68
N LEU A 47 -17.05 -12.44 14.33
CA LEU A 47 -16.36 -11.18 14.12
C LEU A 47 -14.87 -11.34 14.49
N THR A 48 -13.98 -11.18 13.53
CA THR A 48 -12.53 -11.36 13.72
C THR A 48 -11.78 -10.04 13.78
N ILE A 49 -12.22 -9.06 13.00
CA ILE A 49 -11.63 -7.72 12.96
C ILE A 49 -12.75 -6.71 13.09
N LYS A 50 -12.74 -5.98 14.21
CA LYS A 50 -13.64 -4.87 14.43
C LYS A 50 -12.94 -3.58 13.98
N GLU A 51 -13.57 -2.88 13.04
CA GLU A 51 -13.05 -1.58 12.63
C GLU A 51 -13.15 -0.60 13.82
N HIS A 52 -12.00 -0.12 14.29
CA HIS A 52 -11.98 0.95 15.28
C HIS A 52 -12.24 2.26 14.54
N PRO A 53 -13.16 3.12 15.03
CA PRO A 53 -13.31 4.44 14.46
C PRO A 53 -11.96 5.17 14.58
N LEU A 54 -11.41 5.54 13.42
CA LEU A 54 -10.20 6.35 13.37
C LEU A 54 -10.46 7.67 14.11
N PRO A 55 -9.51 8.15 14.92
CA PRO A 55 -9.62 9.49 15.47
C PRO A 55 -9.79 10.48 14.32
N PRO A 56 -10.60 11.55 14.49
CA PRO A 56 -10.82 12.53 13.43
C PRO A 56 -9.47 13.04 12.93
N ALA A 57 -9.28 12.96 11.60
CA ALA A 57 -8.06 13.40 10.97
C ALA A 57 -7.78 14.85 11.38
N PRO A 58 -6.58 15.19 11.88
CA PRO A 58 -6.25 16.56 12.17
C PRO A 58 -6.43 17.38 10.88
N ARG A 59 -7.16 18.52 10.98
CA ARG A 59 -7.33 19.48 9.89
C ARG A 59 -5.94 19.95 9.45
N MET A 60 -5.34 19.27 8.49
CA MET A 60 -4.10 19.71 7.87
C MET A 60 -4.42 20.77 6.83
N LEU A 61 -4.04 22.01 7.14
CA LEU A 61 -3.85 23.07 6.16
C LEU A 61 -2.82 22.60 5.12
N VAL A 62 -3.28 22.41 3.89
CA VAL A 62 -2.40 22.11 2.74
C VAL A 62 -1.55 23.35 2.46
N ARG A 63 -0.35 23.38 3.00
CA ARG A 63 0.67 24.36 2.66
C ARG A 63 1.94 23.62 2.29
N SER A 64 2.28 23.73 0.99
CA SER A 64 3.55 23.39 0.34
C SER A 64 4.18 22.01 0.61
N HIS A 65 4.51 21.33 -0.48
CA HIS A 65 5.04 19.95 -0.58
C HIS A 65 6.32 19.63 0.22
N GLY A 66 6.98 20.64 0.80
CA GLY A 66 8.22 20.44 1.58
C GLY A 66 8.04 20.11 3.06
N PHE A 67 6.88 20.42 3.66
CA PHE A 67 6.71 20.32 5.11
C PHE A 67 6.29 18.94 5.63
N LEU A 68 5.68 18.11 4.78
CA LEU A 68 5.23 16.77 5.17
C LEU A 68 6.38 15.77 5.38
N TYR A 69 7.50 15.96 4.68
CA TYR A 69 8.62 15.02 4.78
C TYR A 69 9.47 15.21 6.05
N SER A 70 9.62 16.46 6.55
CA SER A 70 10.52 16.75 7.67
C SER A 70 10.07 16.17 9.01
N ASN A 71 8.75 16.09 9.26
CA ASN A 71 8.21 15.55 10.52
C ASN A 71 8.02 14.03 10.51
N LEU A 72 7.83 13.41 9.33
CA LEU A 72 7.73 11.96 9.18
C LEU A 72 9.07 11.26 9.41
N PHE A 73 10.19 11.93 9.10
CA PHE A 73 11.54 11.39 9.32
C PHE A 73 12.04 11.52 10.78
N ARG A 74 11.36 12.27 11.65
CA ARG A 74 11.66 12.26 13.11
C ARG A 74 11.18 11.02 13.83
N ALA A 75 10.25 10.26 13.27
CA ALA A 75 9.87 8.97 13.83
C ALA A 75 10.99 7.95 13.59
N HIS A 76 11.24 7.10 14.57
CA HIS A 76 12.25 6.04 14.55
C HIS A 76 12.39 5.36 13.17
N ILE A 77 13.59 5.44 12.58
CA ILE A 77 13.90 4.69 11.34
C ILE A 77 14.08 3.24 11.77
N PRO A 78 13.36 2.27 11.16
CA PRO A 78 13.52 0.87 11.47
C PRO A 78 14.96 0.42 11.30
N THR A 79 15.44 -0.46 12.18
CA THR A 79 16.76 -1.08 12.00
C THR A 79 16.70 -1.99 10.77
N ALA A 80 17.64 -1.79 9.86
CA ALA A 80 17.81 -2.69 8.72
C ALA A 80 18.28 -4.06 9.22
N MET A 81 17.67 -5.14 8.69
CA MET A 81 18.05 -6.51 9.03
C MET A 81 18.43 -7.28 7.77
N PRO A 82 19.58 -8.00 7.78
CA PRO A 82 19.94 -8.90 6.70
C PRO A 82 18.87 -9.99 6.51
N THR A 83 18.65 -10.38 5.27
CA THR A 83 17.74 -11.47 4.91
C THR A 83 18.43 -12.48 4.02
N SER A 84 17.88 -13.70 3.96
CA SER A 84 18.38 -14.74 3.04
C SER A 84 18.20 -14.38 1.55
N TYR A 85 17.44 -13.32 1.26
CA TYR A 85 17.17 -12.86 -0.10
C TYR A 85 18.07 -11.72 -0.57
N ASP A 86 18.94 -11.18 0.27
CA ASP A 86 19.70 -9.96 -0.02
C ASP A 86 20.56 -10.05 -1.28
N SER A 87 21.27 -11.17 -1.48
CA SER A 87 22.07 -11.41 -2.69
C SER A 87 21.20 -11.51 -3.95
N LEU A 88 20.08 -12.21 -3.83
CA LEU A 88 19.13 -12.38 -4.93
C LEU A 88 18.44 -11.05 -5.30
N ILE A 89 18.04 -10.27 -4.30
CA ILE A 89 17.45 -8.94 -4.51
C ILE A 89 18.45 -8.03 -5.22
N ARG A 90 19.73 -8.03 -4.79
CA ARG A 90 20.77 -7.20 -5.40
C ARG A 90 20.99 -7.56 -6.87
N GLU A 91 21.19 -8.84 -7.17
CA GLU A 91 21.35 -9.34 -8.52
C GLU A 91 20.20 -8.91 -9.46
N ILE A 92 18.97 -9.08 -9.00
CA ILE A 92 17.78 -8.79 -9.82
C ILE A 92 17.56 -7.28 -9.95
N ALA A 93 17.75 -6.52 -8.88
CA ALA A 93 17.61 -5.06 -8.87
C ALA A 93 18.57 -4.41 -9.86
N GLU A 94 19.86 -4.81 -9.83
CA GLU A 94 20.89 -4.36 -10.79
C GLU A 94 20.48 -4.66 -12.24
N ARG A 95 20.05 -5.89 -12.52
CA ARG A 95 19.65 -6.32 -13.86
C ARG A 95 18.47 -5.50 -14.40
N ASN A 96 17.54 -5.09 -13.55
CA ASN A 96 16.37 -4.31 -13.92
C ASN A 96 16.57 -2.80 -13.76
N ASN A 97 17.78 -2.33 -13.45
CA ASN A 97 18.09 -0.93 -13.20
C ASN A 97 17.15 -0.29 -12.15
N VAL A 98 16.94 -1.02 -11.04
CA VAL A 98 16.17 -0.56 -9.87
C VAL A 98 17.09 -0.55 -8.65
N GLU A 99 16.96 0.44 -7.81
CA GLU A 99 17.76 0.54 -6.59
C GLU A 99 17.47 -0.63 -5.63
N TYR A 100 18.54 -1.34 -5.20
CA TYR A 100 18.44 -2.46 -4.25
C TYR A 100 17.63 -2.11 -2.99
N ALA A 101 17.94 -0.95 -2.37
CA ALA A 101 17.27 -0.52 -1.15
C ALA A 101 15.76 -0.28 -1.36
N LEU A 102 15.35 0.17 -2.54
CA LEU A 102 13.94 0.33 -2.90
C LEU A 102 13.25 -1.02 -3.06
N VAL A 103 13.85 -1.96 -3.78
CA VAL A 103 13.27 -3.32 -3.95
C VAL A 103 13.11 -4.01 -2.60
N LYS A 104 14.15 -3.99 -1.76
CA LYS A 104 14.13 -4.58 -0.42
C LYS A 104 13.05 -3.92 0.47
N ALA A 105 12.87 -2.60 0.35
CA ALA A 105 11.85 -1.85 1.08
C ALA A 105 10.42 -2.21 0.64
N VAL A 106 10.20 -2.41 -0.65
CA VAL A 106 8.91 -2.89 -1.17
C VAL A 106 8.61 -4.28 -0.65
N ILE A 107 9.55 -5.24 -0.75
CA ILE A 107 9.36 -6.60 -0.22
C ILE A 107 9.03 -6.58 1.28
N LYS A 108 9.75 -5.77 2.07
CA LYS A 108 9.46 -5.60 3.51
C LYS A 108 8.04 -5.08 3.76
N ALA A 109 7.61 -4.11 2.97
CA ALA A 109 6.28 -3.49 3.13
C ALA A 109 5.15 -4.42 2.68
N GLU A 110 5.38 -5.27 1.67
CA GLU A 110 4.37 -6.12 1.04
C GLU A 110 4.16 -7.44 1.78
N SER A 111 5.23 -8.11 2.15
CA SER A 111 5.15 -9.48 2.68
C SER A 111 5.96 -9.72 3.95
N ASP A 112 6.73 -8.74 4.41
CA ASP A 112 7.74 -8.97 5.46
C ASP A 112 8.68 -10.15 5.15
N PHE A 113 9.05 -10.30 3.85
CA PHE A 113 9.85 -11.40 3.31
C PHE A 113 9.20 -12.79 3.35
N ASP A 114 7.89 -12.88 3.57
CA ASP A 114 7.17 -14.15 3.41
C ASP A 114 6.90 -14.44 1.92
N ARG A 115 7.64 -15.42 1.36
CA ARG A 115 7.49 -15.83 -0.03
C ARG A 115 6.14 -16.49 -0.35
N LEU A 116 5.41 -16.96 0.67
CA LEU A 116 4.11 -17.62 0.51
C LEU A 116 2.94 -16.68 0.84
N ALA A 117 3.21 -15.40 1.11
CA ALA A 117 2.17 -14.44 1.46
C ALA A 117 1.09 -14.36 0.38
N VAL A 118 -0.17 -14.38 0.83
CA VAL A 118 -1.37 -14.19 -0.01
C VAL A 118 -2.25 -13.15 0.66
N SER A 119 -2.51 -12.04 -0.05
CA SER A 119 -3.40 -11.01 0.48
C SER A 119 -4.87 -11.35 0.28
N PRO A 120 -5.79 -10.76 1.05
CA PRO A 120 -7.24 -10.91 0.83
C PRO A 120 -7.71 -10.46 -0.55
N LYS A 121 -6.95 -9.58 -1.21
CA LYS A 121 -7.22 -9.09 -2.58
C LYS A 121 -6.60 -10.00 -3.65
N GLY A 122 -5.91 -11.08 -3.28
CA GLY A 122 -5.28 -12.03 -4.20
C GLY A 122 -3.90 -11.61 -4.70
N ALA A 123 -3.19 -10.71 -4.03
CA ALA A 123 -1.80 -10.43 -4.30
C ALA A 123 -0.90 -11.54 -3.73
N LEU A 124 0.22 -11.89 -4.40
CA LEU A 124 0.95 -13.13 -4.19
C LEU A 124 2.46 -12.91 -4.03
N GLY A 125 3.04 -13.58 -3.03
CA GLY A 125 4.48 -13.74 -2.82
C GLY A 125 5.19 -12.51 -2.28
N LEU A 126 6.52 -12.49 -2.40
CA LEU A 126 7.41 -11.48 -1.78
C LEU A 126 7.05 -10.04 -2.12
N MET A 127 6.74 -9.75 -3.37
CA MET A 127 6.39 -8.41 -3.85
C MET A 127 4.90 -8.22 -4.09
N GLN A 128 4.05 -9.14 -3.59
CA GLN A 128 2.58 -9.09 -3.65
C GLN A 128 2.04 -8.76 -5.03
N LEU A 129 2.43 -9.56 -6.01
CA LEU A 129 1.97 -9.34 -7.38
C LEU A 129 0.53 -9.80 -7.56
N MET A 130 -0.32 -8.90 -8.07
CA MET A 130 -1.64 -9.30 -8.53
C MET A 130 -1.52 -10.24 -9.74
N PRO A 131 -2.42 -11.23 -9.94
CA PRO A 131 -2.33 -12.18 -11.05
C PRO A 131 -2.19 -11.51 -12.42
N LYS A 132 -2.91 -10.41 -12.65
CA LYS A 132 -2.81 -9.63 -13.90
C LYS A 132 -1.42 -9.02 -14.08
N THR A 133 -0.82 -8.49 -13.01
CA THR A 133 0.52 -7.93 -13.02
C THR A 133 1.57 -9.02 -13.25
N ALA A 134 1.44 -10.16 -12.56
CA ALA A 134 2.31 -11.31 -12.74
C ALA A 134 2.31 -11.81 -14.19
N ALA A 135 1.12 -11.93 -14.80
CA ALA A 135 0.98 -12.33 -16.19
C ALA A 135 1.60 -11.31 -17.16
N ALA A 136 1.37 -10.00 -16.95
CA ALA A 136 1.93 -8.93 -17.77
C ALA A 136 3.48 -8.92 -17.76
N HIS A 137 4.09 -9.29 -16.63
CA HIS A 137 5.54 -9.39 -16.46
C HIS A 137 6.08 -10.82 -16.63
N GLN A 138 5.28 -11.76 -17.17
CA GLN A 138 5.68 -13.14 -17.51
C GLN A 138 6.25 -13.92 -16.32
N VAL A 139 5.69 -13.71 -15.14
CA VAL A 139 6.05 -14.47 -13.93
C VAL A 139 5.51 -15.88 -14.03
N ARG A 140 6.37 -16.90 -14.03
CA ARG A 140 5.98 -18.31 -14.17
C ARG A 140 5.47 -18.89 -12.88
N ASN A 141 6.14 -18.58 -11.77
CA ASN A 141 5.76 -19.05 -10.44
C ASN A 141 5.87 -17.90 -9.43
N VAL A 142 4.72 -17.38 -9.00
CA VAL A 142 4.65 -16.23 -8.07
C VAL A 142 5.17 -16.53 -6.67
N PHE A 143 5.33 -17.80 -6.29
CA PHE A 143 5.89 -18.23 -5.01
C PHE A 143 7.37 -18.61 -5.07
N LEU A 144 7.95 -18.63 -6.28
CA LEU A 144 9.38 -18.78 -6.44
C LEU A 144 10.06 -17.41 -6.26
N PRO A 145 10.96 -17.25 -5.26
CA PRO A 145 11.54 -15.93 -4.95
C PRO A 145 12.12 -15.20 -6.16
N ARG A 146 12.89 -15.90 -7.00
CA ARG A 146 13.49 -15.31 -8.21
C ARG A 146 12.44 -14.77 -9.17
N ASP A 147 11.42 -15.56 -9.48
CA ASP A 147 10.39 -15.18 -10.44
C ASP A 147 9.54 -14.01 -9.94
N ASN A 148 9.19 -14.02 -8.64
CA ASN A 148 8.40 -12.98 -8.01
C ASN A 148 9.18 -11.65 -7.96
N ILE A 149 10.44 -11.67 -7.50
CA ILE A 149 11.28 -10.47 -7.42
C ILE A 149 11.57 -9.93 -8.83
N GLU A 150 11.83 -10.79 -9.80
CA GLU A 150 12.05 -10.38 -11.20
C GLU A 150 10.83 -9.65 -11.77
N GLY A 151 9.63 -10.23 -11.61
CA GLY A 151 8.39 -9.61 -12.07
C GLY A 151 8.08 -8.30 -11.33
N GLY A 152 8.30 -8.27 -10.02
CA GLY A 152 8.13 -7.07 -9.21
C GLY A 152 9.10 -5.95 -9.58
N CYS A 153 10.37 -6.27 -9.86
CA CYS A 153 11.36 -5.30 -10.33
C CYS A 153 11.00 -4.73 -11.69
N ARG A 154 10.56 -5.57 -12.65
CA ARG A 154 10.07 -5.09 -13.96
C ARG A 154 8.89 -4.16 -13.82
N HIS A 155 7.95 -4.50 -12.94
CA HIS A 155 6.81 -3.64 -12.66
C HIS A 155 7.23 -2.31 -12.05
N LEU A 156 8.11 -2.35 -11.05
CA LEU A 156 8.63 -1.15 -10.39
C LEU A 156 9.45 -0.28 -11.35
N ARG A 157 10.26 -0.88 -12.25
CA ARG A 157 10.99 -0.15 -13.28
C ARG A 157 10.04 0.57 -14.24
N MET A 158 9.02 -0.12 -14.73
CA MET A 158 7.99 0.47 -15.58
C MET A 158 7.31 1.68 -14.91
N LEU A 159 7.01 1.59 -13.62
CA LEU A 159 6.42 2.70 -12.87
C LEU A 159 7.40 3.85 -12.69
N LEU A 160 8.68 3.57 -12.40
CA LEU A 160 9.70 4.59 -12.30
C LEU A 160 9.90 5.33 -13.64
N ASP A 161 9.86 4.62 -14.75
CA ASP A 161 9.94 5.22 -16.09
C ASP A 161 8.72 6.08 -16.39
N ARG A 162 7.52 5.58 -16.08
CA ARG A 162 6.26 6.30 -16.26
C ARG A 162 6.20 7.63 -15.51
N TYR A 163 6.77 7.68 -14.32
CA TYR A 163 6.77 8.86 -13.45
C TYR A 163 8.13 9.58 -13.42
N GLU A 164 8.96 9.42 -14.46
CA GLU A 164 10.21 10.15 -14.66
C GLU A 164 11.15 10.08 -13.42
N GLY A 165 11.20 8.92 -12.77
CA GLY A 165 12.01 8.69 -11.57
C GLY A 165 11.40 9.23 -10.27
N ASN A 166 10.18 9.77 -10.30
CA ASN A 166 9.49 10.20 -9.08
C ASN A 166 9.11 9.01 -8.20
N LEU A 167 9.96 8.72 -7.21
CA LEU A 167 9.80 7.60 -6.29
C LEU A 167 8.43 7.58 -5.59
N THR A 168 7.97 8.76 -5.16
CA THR A 168 6.71 8.88 -4.41
C THR A 168 5.53 8.44 -5.26
N LEU A 169 5.47 8.88 -6.52
CA LEU A 169 4.40 8.51 -7.45
C LEU A 169 4.52 7.05 -7.90
N ALA A 170 5.74 6.57 -8.16
CA ALA A 170 5.97 5.17 -8.52
C ALA A 170 5.53 4.21 -7.39
N ILE A 171 5.88 4.50 -6.13
CA ILE A 171 5.46 3.72 -4.97
C ILE A 171 3.94 3.79 -4.76
N ALA A 172 3.34 4.98 -4.92
CA ALA A 172 1.89 5.13 -4.82
C ALA A 172 1.16 4.30 -5.90
N ALA A 173 1.67 4.33 -7.14
CA ALA A 173 1.10 3.57 -8.25
C ALA A 173 1.32 2.05 -8.10
N TYR A 174 2.41 1.63 -7.48
CA TYR A 174 2.63 0.22 -7.14
C TYR A 174 1.51 -0.32 -6.26
N ASN A 175 1.12 0.44 -5.24
CA ASN A 175 0.07 0.04 -4.30
C ASN A 175 -1.36 0.29 -4.84
N ALA A 176 -1.63 1.48 -5.38
CA ALA A 176 -2.99 1.90 -5.75
C ALA A 176 -3.36 1.65 -7.22
N GLY A 177 -2.35 1.41 -8.07
CA GLY A 177 -2.48 1.39 -9.52
C GLY A 177 -2.29 2.77 -10.16
N THR A 178 -1.83 2.77 -11.41
CA THR A 178 -1.53 4.00 -12.17
C THR A 178 -2.75 4.89 -12.37
N GLN A 179 -3.90 4.30 -12.66
CA GLN A 179 -5.13 5.05 -12.91
C GLN A 179 -5.49 5.98 -11.75
N ARG A 180 -5.44 5.50 -10.51
CA ARG A 180 -5.77 6.32 -9.33
C ARG A 180 -4.78 7.44 -9.08
N VAL A 181 -3.51 7.22 -9.40
CA VAL A 181 -2.46 8.26 -9.29
C VAL A 181 -2.67 9.34 -10.32
N GLU A 182 -3.05 8.99 -11.55
CA GLU A 182 -3.32 9.92 -12.64
C GLU A 182 -4.60 10.72 -12.38
N GLU A 183 -5.69 10.07 -11.98
CA GLU A 183 -6.94 10.73 -11.62
C GLU A 183 -6.76 11.72 -10.46
N ALA A 184 -5.88 11.42 -9.51
CA ALA A 184 -5.57 12.30 -8.38
C ALA A 184 -4.55 13.40 -8.73
N GLY A 185 -3.88 13.35 -9.87
CA GLY A 185 -2.76 14.23 -10.22
C GLY A 185 -1.59 14.14 -9.23
N GLY A 186 -1.46 13.01 -8.51
CA GLY A 186 -0.50 12.82 -7.42
C GLY A 186 -0.78 11.59 -6.59
N VAL A 187 -0.28 11.56 -5.33
CA VAL A 187 -0.61 10.48 -4.40
C VAL A 187 -2.10 10.53 -4.06
N PRO A 188 -2.86 9.45 -4.35
CA PRO A 188 -4.31 9.42 -4.12
C PRO A 188 -4.66 9.70 -2.65
N PRO A 189 -5.84 10.30 -2.37
CA PRO A 189 -6.32 10.55 -1.01
C PRO A 189 -6.82 9.27 -0.32
N ILE A 190 -6.14 8.15 -0.56
CA ILE A 190 -6.39 6.82 0.02
C ILE A 190 -5.41 6.65 1.18
N GLN A 191 -5.93 6.47 2.40
CA GLN A 191 -5.10 6.37 3.60
C GLN A 191 -4.09 5.23 3.50
N GLU A 192 -4.53 4.02 3.09
CA GLU A 192 -3.67 2.85 2.88
C GLU A 192 -2.47 3.19 1.98
N THR A 193 -2.72 3.86 0.84
CA THR A 193 -1.67 4.22 -0.12
C THR A 193 -0.69 5.25 0.44
N ARG A 194 -1.20 6.26 1.15
CA ARG A 194 -0.34 7.27 1.80
C ARG A 194 0.58 6.67 2.85
N GLU A 195 0.03 5.79 3.69
CA GLU A 195 0.79 5.07 4.71
C GLU A 195 1.80 4.11 4.08
N TYR A 196 1.42 3.44 2.99
CA TYR A 196 2.31 2.57 2.23
C TYR A 196 3.51 3.34 1.67
N VAL A 197 3.29 4.48 1.02
CA VAL A 197 4.37 5.34 0.50
C VAL A 197 5.35 5.72 1.61
N VAL A 198 4.84 6.18 2.74
CA VAL A 198 5.68 6.55 3.90
C VAL A 198 6.46 5.34 4.42
N ARG A 199 5.80 4.19 4.55
CA ARG A 199 6.42 2.96 5.05
C ARG A 199 7.56 2.49 4.16
N VAL A 200 7.35 2.43 2.84
CA VAL A 200 8.38 2.05 1.87
C VAL A 200 9.56 3.02 1.88
N LEU A 201 9.31 4.33 1.87
CA LEU A 201 10.38 5.33 1.91
C LEU A 201 11.22 5.24 3.19
N ARG A 202 10.60 4.94 4.33
CA ARG A 202 11.31 4.73 5.61
C ARG A 202 12.20 3.49 5.57
N TYR A 203 11.69 2.36 5.08
CA TYR A 203 12.49 1.15 4.90
C TYR A 203 13.64 1.37 3.91
N ARG A 204 13.39 2.06 2.80
CA ARG A 204 14.44 2.41 1.83
C ARG A 204 15.59 3.20 2.49
N VAL A 205 15.29 4.21 3.30
CA VAL A 205 16.32 4.97 4.02
C VAL A 205 17.12 4.08 4.99
N ALA A 206 16.45 3.14 5.69
CA ALA A 206 17.13 2.18 6.56
C ALA A 206 18.12 1.31 5.78
N TYR A 207 17.70 0.76 4.64
CA TYR A 207 18.53 -0.12 3.80
C TYR A 207 19.64 0.62 3.06
N LEU A 208 19.48 1.90 2.71
CA LEU A 208 20.56 2.74 2.17
C LEU A 208 21.68 2.92 3.19
N ARG A 209 21.36 3.15 4.45
CA ARG A 209 22.35 3.28 5.52
C ARG A 209 23.14 1.98 5.73
N GLU A 210 22.49 0.84 5.63
CA GLU A 210 23.13 -0.47 5.69
C GLU A 210 24.20 -0.63 4.57
N THR A 211 23.85 -0.22 3.34
CA THR A 211 24.75 -0.36 2.18
C THR A 211 25.90 0.63 2.18
N THR A 212 25.75 1.81 2.79
CA THR A 212 26.79 2.85 2.83
C THR A 212 27.73 2.72 4.03
N GLY A 213 27.51 1.75 4.91
CA GLY A 213 28.37 1.52 6.08
C GLY A 213 28.33 2.63 7.15
N VAL A 214 27.38 3.55 7.05
CA VAL A 214 27.19 4.62 8.05
C VAL A 214 26.47 4.04 9.26
N PHE A 215 27.18 3.23 10.03
CA PHE A 215 26.78 2.94 11.41
C PHE A 215 27.21 4.14 12.27
N GLU A 216 26.27 5.00 12.64
CA GLU A 216 26.51 5.89 13.79
C GLU A 216 26.73 5.00 15.01
N VAL A 217 28.00 4.86 15.42
CA VAL A 217 28.36 4.32 16.72
C VAL A 217 27.79 5.31 17.75
N ARG A 218 26.65 4.98 18.33
CA ARG A 218 26.17 5.69 19.53
C ARG A 218 27.19 5.50 20.65
N ARG A 219 27.87 6.60 20.99
CA ARG A 219 28.60 6.73 22.25
C ARG A 219 27.62 6.98 23.38
#